data_1b47596a0dae495aaffe98d6217e1930
#
_entry.id   1b47596a0dae495aaffe98d6217e1930
#
_cell.length_a   1.000
_cell.length_b   1.000
_cell.length_c   1.000
_cell.angle_alpha   90.00
_cell.angle_beta   90.00
_cell.angle_gamma   90.00
#
_symmetry.space_group_name_H-M   'P 1'
#
loop_
_entity.id
_entity.type
_entity.pdbx_description
1 polymer ?
#
loop_
_entity_poly.entity_id
_entity_poly.type
_entity_poly.pdbx_seq_one_letter_code
_entity_poly.pdbx_strand_id
1 'polypeptide(L)'
;IIAIHNTTLGSALGGTRLWNYASHQDAVVDALRLSRGMTYKAAISGLNLGGGKAVIIADPKMKSEALWRRYGKFVNSLNGKYITAEDVNTAARDMEYIALETKHVTGVPEYMGGSGDPSPFTAYGVFIGMKAAAKKQFGSDDLHGKKVMVQGVGHVGQYLVGHLVEAGAKVYITDIDAQKIKQTVDAHRNVEVIDTKGMWDVAFDIYAPCALGATINDDSISKMNCAVIAGAANNQLAD
;
A
#
# COMPACT_ATOMS: atom_id res chain seq x y z
N ILE A 1 -14.98 -11.29 -0.65
CA ILE A 1 -14.08 -12.35 -1.13
C ILE A 1 -12.90 -12.42 -0.17
N ILE A 2 -12.59 -13.60 0.36
CA ILE A 2 -11.36 -13.84 1.14
C ILE A 2 -10.57 -14.90 0.38
N ALA A 3 -9.38 -14.54 -0.08
CA ALA A 3 -8.45 -15.43 -0.76
C ALA A 3 -7.33 -15.85 0.20
N ILE A 4 -7.09 -17.14 0.33
CA ILE A 4 -5.99 -17.71 1.10
C ILE A 4 -5.07 -18.41 0.10
N HIS A 5 -3.87 -17.84 -0.11
CA HIS A 5 -2.91 -18.39 -1.07
C HIS A 5 -2.10 -19.53 -0.46
N ASN A 6 -1.61 -19.36 0.76
CA ASN A 6 -0.76 -20.36 1.41
C ASN A 6 -0.83 -20.25 2.92
N THR A 7 -0.76 -21.39 3.62
CA THR A 7 -0.74 -21.48 5.09
C THR A 7 0.39 -22.37 5.61
N THR A 8 1.38 -22.69 4.78
CA THR A 8 2.48 -23.61 5.15
C THR A 8 3.30 -23.08 6.32
N LEU A 9 3.57 -21.76 6.37
CA LEU A 9 4.33 -21.15 7.45
C LEU A 9 3.45 -20.71 8.64
N GLY A 10 2.14 -20.71 8.48
CA GLY A 10 1.18 -20.31 9.51
C GLY A 10 -0.11 -19.73 8.94
N SER A 11 -0.90 -19.13 9.80
CA SER A 11 -2.16 -18.49 9.40
C SER A 11 -1.94 -17.48 8.28
N ALA A 12 -2.82 -17.47 7.28
CA ALA A 12 -2.76 -16.51 6.19
C ALA A 12 -3.08 -15.11 6.72
N LEU A 13 -2.14 -14.18 6.59
CA LEU A 13 -2.33 -12.78 6.97
C LEU A 13 -2.49 -11.90 5.73
N GLY A 14 -3.42 -10.97 5.78
CA GLY A 14 -3.56 -9.94 4.75
C GLY A 14 -4.69 -8.96 5.02
N GLY A 15 -4.50 -7.72 4.58
CA GLY A 15 -5.45 -6.64 4.79
C GLY A 15 -6.76 -6.82 4.01
N THR A 16 -7.79 -6.13 4.45
CA THR A 16 -9.09 -6.07 3.80
C THR A 16 -9.21 -4.77 3.01
N ARG A 17 -9.26 -4.89 1.69
CA ARG A 17 -9.50 -3.78 0.77
C ARG A 17 -10.99 -3.59 0.54
N LEU A 18 -11.46 -2.35 0.65
CA LEU A 18 -12.81 -1.98 0.27
C LEU A 18 -12.72 -1.09 -0.97
N TRP A 19 -13.24 -1.57 -2.10
CA TRP A 19 -13.09 -0.88 -3.37
C TRP A 19 -14.30 -1.06 -4.26
N ASN A 20 -14.62 -0.03 -5.05
CA ASN A 20 -15.67 -0.10 -6.05
C ASN A 20 -15.10 -0.69 -7.36
N TYR A 21 -14.97 -2.03 -7.40
CA TYR A 21 -14.47 -2.74 -8.58
C TYR A 21 -15.45 -2.61 -9.75
N ALA A 22 -14.91 -2.50 -10.96
CA ALA A 22 -15.73 -2.45 -12.18
C ALA A 22 -16.48 -3.77 -12.43
N SER A 23 -15.89 -4.90 -12.02
CA SER A 23 -16.52 -6.21 -12.12
C SER A 23 -16.18 -7.11 -10.92
N HIS A 24 -16.99 -8.15 -10.71
CA HIS A 24 -16.69 -9.19 -9.73
C HIS A 24 -15.38 -9.92 -10.08
N GLN A 25 -15.10 -10.11 -11.37
CA GLN A 25 -13.88 -10.79 -11.84
C GLN A 25 -12.64 -9.99 -11.45
N ASP A 26 -12.64 -8.67 -11.59
CA ASP A 26 -11.52 -7.82 -11.20
C ASP A 26 -11.23 -7.95 -9.71
N ALA A 27 -12.28 -8.00 -8.89
CA ALA A 27 -12.14 -8.20 -7.45
C ALA A 27 -11.54 -9.57 -7.09
N VAL A 28 -11.93 -10.63 -7.81
CA VAL A 28 -11.36 -11.98 -7.63
C VAL A 28 -9.88 -11.98 -8.00
N VAL A 29 -9.53 -11.45 -9.16
CA VAL A 29 -8.13 -11.37 -9.64
C VAL A 29 -7.27 -10.59 -8.66
N ASP A 30 -7.75 -9.43 -8.19
CA ASP A 30 -7.02 -8.60 -7.24
C ASP A 30 -6.80 -9.35 -5.91
N ALA A 31 -7.83 -10.01 -5.36
CA ALA A 31 -7.71 -10.81 -4.14
C ALA A 31 -6.69 -11.95 -4.28
N LEU A 32 -6.70 -12.67 -5.42
CA LEU A 32 -5.78 -13.77 -5.68
C LEU A 32 -4.33 -13.27 -5.81
N ARG A 33 -4.09 -12.21 -6.59
CA ARG A 33 -2.75 -11.63 -6.79
C ARG A 33 -2.19 -11.09 -5.48
N LEU A 34 -3.01 -10.36 -4.73
CA LEU A 34 -2.60 -9.78 -3.45
C LEU A 34 -2.34 -10.85 -2.39
N SER A 35 -3.14 -11.91 -2.31
CA SER A 35 -2.92 -13.02 -1.38
C SER A 35 -1.61 -13.75 -1.64
N ARG A 36 -1.24 -13.94 -2.93
CA ARG A 36 0.08 -14.47 -3.34
C ARG A 36 1.21 -13.56 -2.90
N GLY A 37 1.08 -12.26 -3.14
CA GLY A 37 2.06 -11.25 -2.72
C GLY A 37 2.28 -11.25 -1.22
N MET A 38 1.21 -11.42 -0.43
CA MET A 38 1.32 -11.50 1.04
C MET A 38 2.09 -12.75 1.50
N THR A 39 1.97 -13.89 0.81
CA THR A 39 2.80 -15.08 1.10
C THR A 39 4.28 -14.76 0.93
N TYR A 40 4.65 -14.16 -0.19
CA TYR A 40 6.06 -13.82 -0.45
C TYR A 40 6.59 -12.76 0.51
N LYS A 41 5.77 -11.75 0.82
CA LYS A 41 6.12 -10.70 1.77
C LYS A 41 6.39 -11.28 3.16
N ALA A 42 5.53 -12.17 3.66
CA ALA A 42 5.72 -12.82 4.96
C ALA A 42 6.98 -13.71 4.96
N ALA A 43 7.17 -14.52 3.91
CA ALA A 43 8.30 -15.43 3.80
C ALA A 43 9.64 -14.71 3.77
N ILE A 44 9.80 -13.68 2.93
CA ILE A 44 11.05 -12.91 2.82
C ILE A 44 11.37 -12.13 4.11
N SER A 45 10.35 -11.78 4.88
CA SER A 45 10.49 -11.09 6.17
C SER A 45 10.76 -12.04 7.33
N GLY A 46 10.86 -13.36 7.09
CA GLY A 46 11.10 -14.38 8.13
C GLY A 46 9.92 -14.56 9.10
N LEU A 47 8.71 -14.19 8.70
CA LEU A 47 7.52 -14.35 9.53
C LEU A 47 6.90 -15.73 9.37
N ASN A 48 6.47 -16.33 10.48
CA ASN A 48 5.74 -17.60 10.50
C ASN A 48 4.26 -17.37 10.17
N LEU A 49 3.99 -16.77 8.99
CA LEU A 49 2.67 -16.43 8.49
C LEU A 49 2.53 -16.88 7.05
N GLY A 50 1.32 -17.29 6.71
CA GLY A 50 0.91 -17.48 5.32
C GLY A 50 0.44 -16.18 4.68
N GLY A 51 -0.06 -16.26 3.47
CA GLY A 51 -0.58 -15.12 2.71
C GLY A 51 -2.07 -15.23 2.43
N GLY A 52 -2.80 -14.20 2.80
CA GLY A 52 -4.20 -14.03 2.49
C GLY A 52 -4.50 -12.59 2.06
N LYS A 53 -5.70 -12.40 1.52
CA LYS A 53 -6.24 -11.08 1.19
C LYS A 53 -7.75 -11.12 1.19
N ALA A 54 -8.38 -10.07 1.70
CA ALA A 54 -9.80 -9.88 1.51
C ALA A 54 -10.08 -8.65 0.66
N VAL A 55 -11.13 -8.73 -0.15
CA VAL A 55 -11.71 -7.59 -0.87
C VAL A 55 -13.21 -7.54 -0.63
N ILE A 56 -13.71 -6.33 -0.40
CA ILE A 56 -15.14 -6.03 -0.29
C ILE A 56 -15.50 -5.12 -1.45
N ILE A 57 -16.45 -5.55 -2.28
CA ILE A 57 -16.94 -4.80 -3.43
C ILE A 57 -18.02 -3.85 -2.91
N ALA A 58 -17.67 -2.59 -2.68
CA ALA A 58 -18.60 -1.56 -2.24
C ALA A 58 -18.01 -0.16 -2.48
N ASP A 59 -18.89 0.85 -2.53
CA ASP A 59 -18.46 2.24 -2.43
C ASP A 59 -17.89 2.48 -1.01
N PRO A 60 -16.69 3.07 -0.87
CA PRO A 60 -16.12 3.41 0.45
C PRO A 60 -17.04 4.26 1.34
N LYS A 61 -17.97 5.00 0.76
CA LYS A 61 -18.98 5.79 1.50
C LYS A 61 -20.03 4.92 2.21
N MET A 62 -20.14 3.64 1.86
CA MET A 62 -21.09 2.69 2.48
C MET A 62 -20.53 2.02 3.74
N LYS A 63 -19.35 2.41 4.19
CA LYS A 63 -18.76 1.88 5.43
C LYS A 63 -19.71 2.08 6.61
N SER A 64 -19.88 1.02 7.40
CA SER A 64 -20.67 1.05 8.61
C SER A 64 -20.18 0.01 9.62
N GLU A 65 -20.46 0.22 10.90
CA GLU A 65 -20.20 -0.78 11.95
C GLU A 65 -20.82 -2.13 11.60
N ALA A 66 -22.08 -2.15 11.13
CA ALA A 66 -22.77 -3.36 10.76
C ALA A 66 -22.05 -4.16 9.67
N LEU A 67 -21.49 -3.49 8.66
CA LEU A 67 -20.67 -4.11 7.61
C LEU A 67 -19.45 -4.79 8.22
N TRP A 68 -18.71 -4.08 9.05
CA TRP A 68 -17.47 -4.59 9.63
C TRP A 68 -17.69 -5.71 10.63
N ARG A 69 -18.71 -5.60 11.46
CA ARG A 69 -19.09 -6.69 12.38
C ARG A 69 -19.54 -7.94 11.61
N ARG A 70 -20.33 -7.77 10.55
CA ARG A 70 -20.70 -8.90 9.68
C ARG A 70 -19.49 -9.55 9.04
N TYR A 71 -18.56 -8.74 8.52
CA TYR A 71 -17.30 -9.23 7.98
C TYR A 71 -16.47 -9.96 9.06
N GLY A 72 -16.39 -9.43 10.28
CA GLY A 72 -15.70 -10.06 11.41
C GLY A 72 -16.24 -11.48 11.70
N LYS A 73 -17.56 -11.69 11.61
CA LYS A 73 -18.16 -13.03 11.75
C LYS A 73 -17.70 -13.99 10.66
N PHE A 74 -17.56 -13.52 9.41
CA PHE A 74 -17.00 -14.35 8.34
C PHE A 74 -15.53 -14.70 8.59
N VAL A 75 -14.72 -13.75 9.04
CA VAL A 75 -13.33 -14.02 9.42
C VAL A 75 -13.27 -15.04 10.55
N ASN A 76 -14.11 -14.88 11.57
CA ASN A 76 -14.17 -15.79 12.71
C ASN A 76 -14.52 -17.24 12.30
N SER A 77 -15.41 -17.41 11.31
CA SER A 77 -15.81 -18.73 10.81
C SER A 77 -14.68 -19.51 10.13
N LEU A 78 -13.58 -18.84 9.77
CA LEU A 78 -12.37 -19.47 9.21
C LEU A 78 -11.44 -20.05 10.28
N ASN A 79 -11.79 -19.95 11.57
CA ASN A 79 -11.10 -20.57 12.70
C ASN A 79 -9.58 -20.32 12.71
N GLY A 80 -9.17 -19.07 12.44
CA GLY A 80 -7.77 -18.66 12.45
C GLY A 80 -6.95 -19.00 11.20
N LYS A 81 -7.56 -19.61 10.18
CA LYS A 81 -6.87 -19.80 8.88
C LYS A 81 -6.54 -18.49 8.19
N TYR A 82 -7.30 -17.43 8.50
CA TYR A 82 -7.07 -16.09 7.97
C TYR A 82 -7.10 -15.06 9.11
N ILE A 83 -6.13 -14.16 9.10
CA ILE A 83 -6.02 -12.99 9.98
C ILE A 83 -6.16 -11.75 9.09
N THR A 84 -7.12 -10.88 9.43
CA THR A 84 -7.35 -9.66 8.70
C THR A 84 -6.56 -8.48 9.26
N ALA A 85 -6.39 -7.44 8.43
CA ALA A 85 -5.77 -6.17 8.78
C ALA A 85 -6.40 -5.04 7.95
N GLU A 86 -5.98 -3.81 8.16
CA GLU A 86 -6.33 -2.70 7.28
C GLU A 86 -5.61 -2.76 5.93
N ASP A 87 -6.18 -2.14 4.92
CA ASP A 87 -5.68 -1.94 3.56
C ASP A 87 -6.38 -0.71 2.95
N VAL A 88 -6.39 -0.60 1.63
CA VAL A 88 -7.02 0.53 0.91
C VAL A 88 -8.48 0.72 1.35
N ASN A 89 -8.82 1.95 1.68
CA ASN A 89 -10.14 2.40 2.17
C ASN A 89 -10.61 1.71 3.45
N THR A 90 -9.71 1.12 4.23
CA THR A 90 -9.98 0.68 5.60
C THR A 90 -9.00 1.34 6.57
N ALA A 91 -9.33 1.37 7.85
CA ALA A 91 -8.55 2.04 8.88
C ALA A 91 -8.63 1.28 10.21
N ALA A 92 -7.80 1.64 11.17
CA ALA A 92 -7.75 1.04 12.50
C ALA A 92 -9.14 1.00 13.18
N ARG A 93 -9.97 2.03 12.99
CA ARG A 93 -11.35 2.04 13.52
C ARG A 93 -12.24 0.94 12.90
N ASP A 94 -12.03 0.61 11.63
CA ASP A 94 -12.76 -0.49 10.99
C ASP A 94 -12.33 -1.85 11.59
N MET A 95 -11.04 -1.98 11.91
CA MET A 95 -10.47 -3.16 12.59
C MET A 95 -11.01 -3.30 14.02
N GLU A 96 -11.27 -2.20 14.71
CA GLU A 96 -11.93 -2.18 16.02
C GLU A 96 -13.31 -2.86 15.97
N TYR A 97 -14.16 -2.51 14.99
CA TYR A 97 -15.45 -3.17 14.81
C TYR A 97 -15.33 -4.66 14.46
N ILE A 98 -14.32 -5.04 13.69
CA ILE A 98 -14.05 -6.44 13.37
C ILE A 98 -13.61 -7.19 14.63
N ALA A 99 -12.79 -6.56 15.49
CA ALA A 99 -12.30 -7.15 16.73
C ALA A 99 -13.43 -7.48 17.74
N LEU A 100 -14.58 -6.83 17.64
CA LEU A 100 -15.76 -7.20 18.45
C LEU A 100 -16.31 -8.59 18.11
N GLU A 101 -16.00 -9.13 16.93
CA GLU A 101 -16.55 -10.39 16.44
C GLU A 101 -15.48 -11.50 16.28
N THR A 102 -14.19 -11.15 16.29
CA THR A 102 -13.11 -12.12 16.11
C THR A 102 -11.79 -11.63 16.70
N LYS A 103 -10.99 -12.55 17.22
CA LYS A 103 -9.60 -12.30 17.62
C LYS A 103 -8.60 -12.38 16.44
N HIS A 104 -9.06 -12.79 15.26
CA HIS A 104 -8.23 -12.98 14.08
C HIS A 104 -8.15 -11.68 13.25
N VAL A 105 -7.76 -10.59 13.90
CA VAL A 105 -7.58 -9.25 13.34
C VAL A 105 -6.33 -8.61 13.95
N THR A 106 -5.61 -7.85 13.13
CA THR A 106 -4.47 -7.03 13.55
C THR A 106 -4.63 -5.60 13.01
N GLY A 107 -3.77 -4.66 13.44
CA GLY A 107 -3.93 -3.25 13.10
C GLY A 107 -5.06 -2.55 13.85
N VAL A 108 -5.52 -3.15 14.98
CA VAL A 108 -6.44 -2.45 15.90
C VAL A 108 -5.70 -1.29 16.59
N PRO A 109 -6.43 -0.27 17.09
CA PRO A 109 -5.82 0.86 17.77
C PRO A 109 -4.91 0.47 18.93
N GLU A 110 -3.93 1.32 19.25
CA GLU A 110 -2.96 1.08 20.34
C GLU A 110 -3.64 0.92 21.70
N TYR A 111 -4.71 1.67 21.98
CA TYR A 111 -5.46 1.54 23.24
C TYR A 111 -6.18 0.18 23.40
N MET A 112 -6.29 -0.60 22.31
CA MET A 112 -6.77 -1.98 22.32
C MET A 112 -5.62 -3.01 22.32
N GLY A 113 -4.37 -2.57 22.50
CA GLY A 113 -3.19 -3.42 22.46
C GLY A 113 -2.69 -3.74 21.05
N GLY A 114 -3.15 -3.00 20.03
CA GLY A 114 -2.70 -3.12 18.65
C GLY A 114 -1.50 -2.22 18.33
N SER A 115 -1.06 -2.25 17.08
CA SER A 115 0.05 -1.44 16.57
C SER A 115 -0.40 -0.17 15.83
N GLY A 116 -1.69 0.08 15.73
CA GLY A 116 -2.25 1.24 15.02
C GLY A 116 -1.96 1.23 13.51
N ASP A 117 -1.84 2.44 12.94
CA ASP A 117 -1.59 2.67 11.52
C ASP A 117 -0.19 2.18 11.10
N PRO A 118 -0.07 1.22 10.16
CA PRO A 118 1.22 0.75 9.67
C PRO A 118 1.89 1.70 8.66
N SER A 119 1.21 2.75 8.21
CA SER A 119 1.68 3.60 7.10
C SER A 119 3.03 4.27 7.35
N PRO A 120 3.34 4.81 8.55
CA PRO A 120 4.65 5.39 8.83
C PRO A 120 5.79 4.36 8.69
N PHE A 121 5.59 3.16 9.23
CA PHE A 121 6.58 2.08 9.16
C PHE A 121 6.76 1.57 7.73
N THR A 122 5.67 1.46 6.98
CA THR A 122 5.70 1.07 5.56
C THR A 122 6.47 2.10 4.74
N ALA A 123 6.20 3.39 4.93
CA ALA A 123 6.90 4.47 4.24
C ALA A 123 8.41 4.47 4.55
N TYR A 124 8.77 4.29 5.83
CA TYR A 124 10.16 4.20 6.24
C TYR A 124 10.86 2.98 5.60
N GLY A 125 10.21 1.82 5.57
CA GLY A 125 10.73 0.63 4.90
C GLY A 125 10.97 0.85 3.41
N VAL A 126 10.05 1.52 2.70
CA VAL A 126 10.21 1.91 1.30
C VAL A 126 11.38 2.88 1.14
N PHE A 127 11.50 3.88 2.01
CA PHE A 127 12.60 4.84 2.00
C PHE A 127 13.97 4.17 2.14
N ILE A 128 14.13 3.24 3.09
CA ILE A 128 15.37 2.47 3.27
C ILE A 128 15.64 1.57 2.07
N GLY A 129 14.62 0.90 1.53
CA GLY A 129 14.74 0.12 0.30
C GLY A 129 15.17 0.96 -0.91
N MET A 130 14.62 2.17 -1.03
CA MET A 130 15.00 3.14 -2.06
C MET A 130 16.47 3.56 -1.92
N LYS A 131 16.95 3.84 -0.72
CA LYS A 131 18.36 4.14 -0.44
C LYS A 131 19.27 2.99 -0.85
N ALA A 132 18.89 1.75 -0.52
CA ALA A 132 19.66 0.57 -0.92
C ALA A 132 19.70 0.41 -2.45
N ALA A 133 18.59 0.63 -3.15
CA ALA A 133 18.52 0.61 -4.60
C ALA A 133 19.36 1.74 -5.23
N ALA A 134 19.31 2.95 -4.66
CA ALA A 134 20.11 4.09 -5.07
C ALA A 134 21.61 3.80 -4.91
N LYS A 135 22.02 3.19 -3.79
CA LYS A 135 23.40 2.77 -3.57
C LYS A 135 23.87 1.78 -4.65
N LYS A 136 23.02 0.83 -5.01
CA LYS A 136 23.33 -0.15 -6.06
C LYS A 136 23.45 0.51 -7.44
N GLN A 137 22.53 1.43 -7.77
CA GLN A 137 22.43 2.03 -9.10
C GLN A 137 23.38 3.24 -9.29
N PHE A 138 23.49 4.09 -8.26
CA PHE A 138 24.23 5.36 -8.35
C PHE A 138 25.56 5.37 -7.57
N GLY A 139 25.89 4.30 -6.86
CA GLY A 139 27.09 4.20 -6.03
C GLY A 139 26.96 4.85 -4.65
N SER A 140 25.88 5.56 -4.37
CA SER A 140 25.60 6.23 -3.08
C SER A 140 24.16 6.02 -2.65
N ASP A 141 23.93 5.90 -1.34
CA ASP A 141 22.60 5.87 -0.73
C ASP A 141 22.09 7.27 -0.35
N ASP A 142 22.85 8.31 -0.65
CA ASP A 142 22.42 9.70 -0.49
C ASP A 142 21.40 10.07 -1.58
N LEU A 143 20.23 10.52 -1.14
CA LEU A 143 19.15 10.96 -2.02
C LEU A 143 19.14 12.48 -2.23
N HIS A 144 20.08 13.22 -1.65
CA HIS A 144 20.16 14.66 -1.83
C HIS A 144 20.26 15.03 -3.32
N GLY A 145 19.37 15.92 -3.77
CA GLY A 145 19.27 16.36 -5.15
C GLY A 145 18.74 15.35 -6.15
N LYS A 146 18.49 14.10 -5.76
CA LYS A 146 17.82 13.10 -6.62
C LYS A 146 16.39 13.51 -6.88
N LYS A 147 15.96 13.36 -8.12
CA LYS A 147 14.58 13.61 -8.54
C LYS A 147 13.75 12.36 -8.31
N VAL A 148 12.72 12.44 -7.46
CA VAL A 148 11.87 11.32 -7.10
C VAL A 148 10.43 11.63 -7.46
N MET A 149 9.82 10.82 -8.32
CA MET A 149 8.38 10.89 -8.66
C MET A 149 7.60 9.95 -7.75
N VAL A 150 6.78 10.50 -6.86
CA VAL A 150 5.86 9.73 -6.00
C VAL A 150 4.47 9.75 -6.62
N GLN A 151 4.03 8.59 -7.10
CA GLN A 151 2.67 8.41 -7.63
C GLN A 151 1.77 7.88 -6.53
N GLY A 152 0.85 8.70 -6.07
CA GLY A 152 -0.06 8.42 -4.97
C GLY A 152 0.45 8.98 -3.65
N VAL A 153 -0.26 9.97 -3.12
CA VAL A 153 0.01 10.62 -1.84
C VAL A 153 -1.09 10.31 -0.81
N GLY A 154 -1.49 9.03 -0.77
CA GLY A 154 -2.33 8.46 0.27
C GLY A 154 -1.57 8.29 1.59
N HIS A 155 -2.07 7.42 2.50
CA HIS A 155 -1.49 7.24 3.83
C HIS A 155 0.02 6.99 3.78
N VAL A 156 0.50 6.03 3.00
CA VAL A 156 1.94 5.73 2.89
C VAL A 156 2.71 6.79 2.11
N GLY A 157 2.15 7.25 0.97
CA GLY A 157 2.83 8.22 0.11
C GLY A 157 3.17 9.53 0.80
N GLN A 158 2.29 10.06 1.65
CA GLN A 158 2.53 11.28 2.42
C GLN A 158 3.74 11.15 3.35
N TYR A 159 3.86 10.05 4.10
CA TYR A 159 5.03 9.80 4.95
C TYR A 159 6.31 9.61 4.14
N LEU A 160 6.22 8.92 2.99
CA LEU A 160 7.38 8.76 2.11
C LEU A 160 7.86 10.12 1.58
N VAL A 161 6.94 11.00 1.18
CA VAL A 161 7.28 12.38 0.77
C VAL A 161 8.02 13.10 1.89
N GLY A 162 7.58 12.98 3.14
CA GLY A 162 8.28 13.57 4.29
C GLY A 162 9.74 13.10 4.38
N HIS A 163 9.97 11.79 4.36
CA HIS A 163 11.32 11.23 4.41
C HIS A 163 12.21 11.69 3.23
N LEU A 164 11.63 11.81 2.03
CA LEU A 164 12.36 12.25 0.84
C LEU A 164 12.74 13.73 0.92
N VAL A 165 11.83 14.58 1.40
CA VAL A 165 12.09 16.02 1.60
C VAL A 165 13.17 16.23 2.67
N GLU A 166 13.11 15.51 3.80
CA GLU A 166 14.12 15.54 4.86
C GLU A 166 15.49 15.07 4.35
N ALA A 167 15.53 14.11 3.43
CA ALA A 167 16.75 13.65 2.78
C ALA A 167 17.27 14.61 1.69
N GLY A 168 16.61 15.74 1.44
CA GLY A 168 17.02 16.73 0.45
C GLY A 168 16.79 16.31 -1.01
N ALA A 169 15.91 15.35 -1.26
CA ALA A 169 15.49 14.98 -2.61
C ALA A 169 14.61 16.06 -3.24
N LYS A 170 14.61 16.13 -4.57
CA LYS A 170 13.64 16.91 -5.36
C LYS A 170 12.42 16.06 -5.59
N VAL A 171 11.33 16.35 -4.88
CA VAL A 171 10.14 15.50 -4.87
C VAL A 171 9.07 16.03 -5.81
N TYR A 172 8.69 15.20 -6.77
CA TYR A 172 7.51 15.36 -7.60
C TYR A 172 6.40 14.46 -7.08
N ILE A 173 5.18 14.97 -7.04
CA ILE A 173 4.01 14.18 -6.63
C ILE A 173 2.92 14.21 -7.68
N THR A 174 2.18 13.11 -7.77
CA THR A 174 0.95 13.04 -8.55
C THR A 174 -0.08 12.17 -7.84
N ASP A 175 -1.34 12.56 -7.88
CA ASP A 175 -2.48 11.81 -7.36
C ASP A 175 -3.74 12.21 -8.14
N ILE A 176 -4.76 11.37 -8.14
CA ILE A 176 -6.09 11.67 -8.69
C ILE A 176 -6.95 12.49 -7.71
N ASP A 177 -6.57 12.54 -6.44
CA ASP A 177 -7.29 13.21 -5.36
C ASP A 177 -6.63 14.56 -5.04
N ALA A 178 -7.27 15.63 -5.51
CA ALA A 178 -6.79 17.01 -5.30
C ALA A 178 -6.69 17.40 -3.81
N GLN A 179 -7.50 16.81 -2.93
CA GLN A 179 -7.44 17.10 -1.50
C GLN A 179 -6.19 16.52 -0.86
N LYS A 180 -5.80 15.29 -1.23
CA LYS A 180 -4.55 14.67 -0.77
C LYS A 180 -3.32 15.41 -1.28
N ILE A 181 -3.34 15.84 -2.54
CA ILE A 181 -2.30 16.70 -3.12
C ILE A 181 -2.15 17.96 -2.27
N LYS A 182 -3.26 18.66 -2.02
CA LYS A 182 -3.25 19.89 -1.22
C LYS A 182 -2.68 19.65 0.19
N GLN A 183 -3.12 18.60 0.89
CA GLN A 183 -2.61 18.26 2.21
C GLN A 183 -1.10 18.02 2.21
N THR A 184 -0.59 17.32 1.19
CA THR A 184 0.84 17.03 1.06
C THR A 184 1.65 18.29 0.78
N VAL A 185 1.17 19.18 -0.08
CA VAL A 185 1.83 20.46 -0.40
C VAL A 185 1.81 21.41 0.81
N ASP A 186 0.70 21.45 1.55
CA ASP A 186 0.59 22.27 2.77
C ASP A 186 1.57 21.80 3.86
N ALA A 187 1.83 20.49 3.95
CA ALA A 187 2.78 19.90 4.88
C ALA A 187 4.25 20.05 4.42
N HIS A 188 4.51 20.06 3.11
CA HIS A 188 5.86 20.03 2.53
C HIS A 188 5.99 21.06 1.41
N ARG A 189 6.48 22.26 1.72
CA ARG A 189 6.55 23.39 0.77
C ARG A 189 7.47 23.20 -0.45
N ASN A 190 8.37 22.22 -0.41
CA ASN A 190 9.37 21.97 -1.46
C ASN A 190 8.99 20.80 -2.37
N VAL A 191 7.68 20.60 -2.56
CA VAL A 191 7.15 19.51 -3.38
C VAL A 191 6.50 20.10 -4.64
N GLU A 192 6.80 19.53 -5.79
CA GLU A 192 6.26 19.94 -7.09
C GLU A 192 5.13 18.99 -7.52
N VAL A 193 3.98 19.56 -7.86
CA VAL A 193 2.81 18.78 -8.30
C VAL A 193 2.85 18.60 -9.81
N ILE A 194 2.76 17.36 -10.26
CA ILE A 194 2.70 17.01 -11.68
C ILE A 194 1.33 16.38 -11.99
N ASP A 195 0.73 16.79 -13.09
CA ASP A 195 -0.50 16.17 -13.58
C ASP A 195 -0.27 14.69 -13.92
N THR A 196 -1.23 13.84 -13.59
CA THR A 196 -1.10 12.39 -13.81
C THR A 196 -0.86 11.99 -15.26
N LYS A 197 -1.38 12.77 -16.21
CA LYS A 197 -1.19 12.51 -17.65
C LYS A 197 0.20 12.92 -18.14
N GLY A 198 0.79 13.94 -17.51
CA GLY A 198 2.10 14.49 -17.88
C GLY A 198 3.27 13.93 -17.04
N MET A 199 3.01 12.98 -16.14
CA MET A 199 4.07 12.51 -15.23
C MET A 199 5.27 11.88 -15.96
N TRP A 200 5.05 11.27 -17.12
CA TRP A 200 6.11 10.64 -17.90
C TRP A 200 6.92 11.63 -18.76
N ASP A 201 6.45 12.85 -18.89
CA ASP A 201 7.17 13.93 -19.61
C ASP A 201 8.22 14.63 -18.72
N VAL A 202 8.19 14.32 -17.41
CA VAL A 202 9.14 14.85 -16.43
C VAL A 202 10.29 13.87 -16.22
N ALA A 203 11.52 14.36 -16.31
CA ALA A 203 12.70 13.55 -16.03
C ALA A 203 12.88 13.36 -14.51
N PHE A 204 12.94 12.12 -14.05
CA PHE A 204 13.24 11.77 -12.67
C PHE A 204 14.18 10.55 -12.59
N ASP A 205 14.94 10.47 -11.50
CA ASP A 205 15.92 9.40 -11.25
C ASP A 205 15.24 8.14 -10.70
N ILE A 206 14.23 8.35 -9.85
CA ILE A 206 13.53 7.30 -9.09
C ILE A 206 12.03 7.45 -9.27
N TYR A 207 11.36 6.34 -9.59
CA TYR A 207 9.91 6.24 -9.59
C TYR A 207 9.42 5.49 -8.35
N ALA A 208 8.53 6.11 -7.58
CA ALA A 208 7.92 5.54 -6.38
C ALA A 208 6.41 5.34 -6.56
N PRO A 209 5.96 4.20 -7.11
CA PRO A 209 4.54 3.87 -7.18
C PRO A 209 3.99 3.61 -5.78
N CYS A 210 3.09 4.48 -5.30
CA CYS A 210 2.44 4.39 -3.99
C CYS A 210 0.90 4.41 -4.09
N ALA A 211 0.36 4.28 -5.31
CA ALA A 211 -1.07 4.22 -5.60
C ALA A 211 -1.55 2.76 -5.73
N LEU A 212 -2.41 2.48 -6.70
CA LEU A 212 -2.89 1.13 -7.00
C LEU A 212 -1.83 0.27 -7.71
N GLY A 213 -2.08 -1.04 -7.78
CA GLY A 213 -1.22 -1.97 -8.51
C GLY A 213 -1.29 -1.81 -10.04
N ALA A 214 -0.46 -2.61 -10.75
CA ALA A 214 -0.41 -2.67 -12.21
C ALA A 214 -0.04 -1.34 -12.92
N THR A 215 0.61 -0.43 -12.20
CA THR A 215 1.10 0.84 -12.79
C THR A 215 2.35 0.66 -13.64
N ILE A 216 3.05 -0.46 -13.47
CA ILE A 216 4.19 -0.87 -14.29
C ILE A 216 3.67 -1.95 -15.24
N ASN A 217 3.48 -1.59 -16.50
CA ASN A 217 2.93 -2.41 -17.56
C ASN A 217 3.58 -2.04 -18.89
N ASP A 218 3.25 -2.74 -19.98
CA ASP A 218 3.85 -2.54 -21.29
C ASP A 218 3.73 -1.10 -21.80
N ASP A 219 2.62 -0.44 -21.53
CA ASP A 219 2.41 0.96 -21.94
C ASP A 219 3.26 1.94 -21.12
N SER A 220 3.40 1.71 -19.81
CA SER A 220 4.16 2.59 -18.93
C SER A 220 5.67 2.35 -19.02
N ILE A 221 6.13 1.11 -19.17
CA ILE A 221 7.55 0.76 -19.29
C ILE A 221 8.19 1.50 -20.47
N SER A 222 7.50 1.57 -21.61
CA SER A 222 8.01 2.28 -22.78
C SER A 222 8.23 3.79 -22.58
N LYS A 223 7.57 4.38 -21.59
CA LYS A 223 7.61 5.81 -21.23
C LYS A 223 8.52 6.11 -20.04
N MET A 224 8.91 5.06 -19.29
CA MET A 224 9.74 5.22 -18.10
C MET A 224 11.15 5.62 -18.46
N ASN A 225 11.61 6.72 -17.90
CA ASN A 225 12.98 7.19 -18.03
C ASN A 225 13.60 7.40 -16.63
N CYS A 226 13.55 6.35 -15.81
CA CYS A 226 14.12 6.34 -14.47
C CYS A 226 15.07 5.15 -14.30
N ALA A 227 16.04 5.29 -13.43
CA ALA A 227 17.03 4.25 -13.16
C ALA A 227 16.65 3.32 -12.01
N VAL A 228 15.70 3.73 -11.16
CA VAL A 228 15.25 2.98 -9.98
C VAL A 228 13.74 3.06 -9.87
N ILE A 229 13.11 1.93 -9.53
CA ILE A 229 11.71 1.85 -9.15
C ILE A 229 11.66 1.32 -7.71
N ALA A 230 11.14 2.13 -6.79
CA ALA A 230 11.03 1.78 -5.37
C ALA A 230 9.82 2.48 -4.75
N GLY A 231 8.74 1.76 -4.54
CA GLY A 231 7.48 2.29 -4.03
C GLY A 231 6.73 1.32 -3.13
N ALA A 232 5.59 1.75 -2.61
CA ALA A 232 4.76 1.02 -1.66
C ALA A 232 3.58 0.28 -2.30
N ALA A 233 3.32 0.47 -3.60
CA ALA A 233 2.17 -0.14 -4.25
C ALA A 233 2.28 -1.68 -4.22
N ASN A 234 1.22 -2.31 -3.73
CA ASN A 234 1.10 -3.76 -3.82
C ASN A 234 0.86 -4.15 -5.29
N ASN A 235 1.52 -5.23 -5.74
CA ASN A 235 1.39 -5.70 -7.13
C ASN A 235 1.61 -4.58 -8.15
N GLN A 236 2.68 -3.82 -8.00
CA GLN A 236 3.00 -2.69 -8.89
C GLN A 236 3.22 -3.11 -10.35
N LEU A 237 3.67 -4.36 -10.59
CA LEU A 237 3.74 -4.96 -11.91
C LEU A 237 2.35 -5.43 -12.37
N ALA A 238 2.08 -5.36 -13.68
CA ALA A 238 0.80 -5.81 -14.25
C ALA A 238 0.64 -7.34 -14.24
N ASP A 239 1.73 -8.10 -14.37
CA ASP A 239 1.79 -9.56 -14.44
C ASP A 239 2.99 -10.16 -13.68
#